data_13d7fdbfad3ccbfe509f8d007571b733
#
_entry.id   13d7fdbfad3ccbfe509f8d007571b733
#
_cell.length_a   1.000
_cell.length_b   1.000
_cell.length_c   1.000
_cell.angle_alpha   90.00
_cell.angle_beta   90.00
_cell.angle_gamma   90.00
#
_symmetry.space_group_name_H-M   'P 1'
#
loop_
_entity.id
_entity.type
_entity.pdbx_description
1 polymer ?
#
loop_
_entity_poly.entity_id
_entity_poly.type
_entity_poly.pdbx_seq_one_letter_code
_entity_poly.pdbx_strand_id
1 'polypeptide(L)'
;MEPIIKVKDVQYCTLQCPDLDIQEQFLIHFGMHTVEKTDEMLLMKGDGTQPFLEKIIKGEKKFISNAFVASSMDDLEKISQADSFGDIEELSTPGGGYVSKGKDLDGFGVEVVFGIQELEKESAETIPTNEGRKVNRMNQMKRFLKGSYPRILRFAHCGLNAVDPQASFDWYQNLSLIHI
;
A
#
# COMPACT_ATOMS: atom_id res chain seq x y z
N MET A 1 -3.90 -16.64 -20.05
CA MET A 1 -3.17 -15.52 -20.69
C MET A 1 -2.00 -15.21 -19.80
N GLU A 2 -0.79 -15.00 -20.31
CA GLU A 2 0.30 -14.54 -19.44
C GLU A 2 0.05 -13.08 -19.07
N PRO A 3 0.24 -12.70 -17.79
CA PRO A 3 0.05 -11.32 -17.36
C PRO A 3 1.09 -10.38 -17.98
N ILE A 4 0.75 -9.09 -18.08
CA ILE A 4 1.62 -8.07 -18.70
C ILE A 4 2.91 -7.89 -17.90
N ILE A 5 2.80 -7.85 -16.55
CA ILE A 5 3.92 -7.64 -15.64
C ILE A 5 3.91 -8.66 -14.49
N LYS A 6 4.96 -8.64 -13.68
CA LYS A 6 5.01 -9.32 -12.38
C LYS A 6 4.99 -8.30 -11.25
N VAL A 7 4.11 -8.51 -10.30
CA VAL A 7 3.97 -7.69 -9.08
C VAL A 7 4.40 -8.47 -7.86
N LYS A 8 5.14 -7.83 -6.96
CA LYS A 8 5.69 -8.45 -5.74
C LYS A 8 4.84 -8.21 -4.52
N ASP A 9 4.31 -7.00 -4.37
CA ASP A 9 3.61 -6.58 -3.15
C ASP A 9 2.73 -5.34 -3.43
N VAL A 10 1.93 -4.95 -2.44
CA VAL A 10 1.27 -3.64 -2.37
C VAL A 10 2.15 -2.67 -1.60
N GLN A 11 2.29 -1.45 -2.11
CA GLN A 11 3.18 -0.46 -1.51
C GLN A 11 2.45 0.50 -0.58
N TYR A 12 1.45 1.19 -1.09
CA TYR A 12 0.67 2.19 -0.34
C TYR A 12 -0.70 2.42 -1.00
N CYS A 13 -1.59 3.10 -0.28
CA CYS A 13 -2.79 3.67 -0.87
C CYS A 13 -2.77 5.20 -0.82
N THR A 14 -3.52 5.83 -1.74
CA THR A 14 -3.77 7.27 -1.74
C THR A 14 -5.24 7.52 -1.47
N LEU A 15 -5.49 8.31 -0.43
CA LEU A 15 -6.81 8.76 -0.03
C LEU A 15 -6.92 10.28 -0.18
N GLN A 16 -8.14 10.80 -0.21
CA GLN A 16 -8.41 12.21 -0.15
C GLN A 16 -9.38 12.50 1.01
N CYS A 17 -9.11 13.54 1.78
CA CYS A 17 -9.99 13.97 2.86
C CYS A 17 -9.96 15.49 3.06
N PRO A 18 -11.03 16.09 3.62
CA PRO A 18 -11.10 17.54 3.80
C PRO A 18 -10.27 18.08 4.96
N ASP A 19 -9.96 17.23 5.95
CA ASP A 19 -9.28 17.63 7.19
C ASP A 19 -8.12 16.66 7.49
N LEU A 20 -6.91 17.12 7.22
CA LEU A 20 -5.69 16.33 7.44
C LEU A 20 -5.34 16.18 8.93
N ASP A 21 -5.77 17.11 9.80
CA ASP A 21 -5.51 17.03 11.24
C ASP A 21 -6.34 15.92 11.89
N ILE A 22 -7.62 15.86 11.55
CA ILE A 22 -8.50 14.78 12.01
C ILE A 22 -8.04 13.42 11.48
N GLN A 23 -7.64 13.37 10.22
CA GLN A 23 -7.15 12.14 9.61
C GLN A 23 -5.84 11.66 10.26
N GLU A 24 -4.91 12.57 10.52
CA GLU A 24 -3.65 12.25 11.22
C GLU A 24 -3.92 11.68 12.61
N GLN A 25 -4.76 12.34 13.41
CA GLN A 25 -5.11 11.86 14.76
C GLN A 25 -5.75 10.47 14.72
N PHE A 26 -6.62 10.20 13.76
CA PHE A 26 -7.20 8.87 13.58
C PHE A 26 -6.12 7.83 13.28
N LEU A 27 -5.20 8.11 12.37
CA LEU A 27 -4.15 7.16 11.97
C LEU A 27 -3.10 6.95 13.08
N ILE A 28 -2.79 7.98 13.87
CA ILE A 28 -1.96 7.84 15.07
C ILE A 28 -2.64 6.92 16.09
N HIS A 29 -3.93 7.09 16.36
CA HIS A 29 -4.67 6.18 17.24
C HIS A 29 -4.77 4.77 16.67
N PHE A 30 -4.74 4.62 15.35
CA PHE A 30 -4.69 3.33 14.67
C PHE A 30 -3.33 2.64 14.78
N GLY A 31 -2.27 3.38 15.14
CA GLY A 31 -0.92 2.86 15.37
C GLY A 31 0.08 3.22 14.27
N MET A 32 -0.22 4.23 13.48
CA MET A 32 0.69 4.76 12.46
C MET A 32 1.47 5.97 12.98
N HIS A 33 2.52 6.34 12.24
CA HIS A 33 3.39 7.46 12.55
C HIS A 33 3.43 8.45 11.39
N THR A 34 3.39 9.74 11.69
CA THR A 34 3.52 10.80 10.69
C THR A 34 4.95 10.82 10.14
N VAL A 35 5.08 10.75 8.81
CA VAL A 35 6.34 10.89 8.09
C VAL A 35 6.53 12.33 7.64
N GLU A 36 5.51 12.87 6.99
CA GLU A 36 5.50 14.23 6.46
C GLU A 36 4.08 14.78 6.52
N LYS A 37 3.97 16.06 6.82
CA LYS A 37 2.69 16.77 6.80
C LYS A 37 2.88 18.18 6.26
N THR A 38 2.05 18.53 5.29
CA THR A 38 1.92 19.87 4.72
C THR A 38 0.47 20.31 4.80
N ASP A 39 0.15 21.52 4.32
CA ASP A 39 -1.24 21.99 4.22
C ASP A 39 -2.07 21.19 3.21
N GLU A 40 -1.43 20.49 2.26
CA GLU A 40 -2.07 19.78 1.15
C GLU A 40 -1.90 18.25 1.21
N MET A 41 -0.97 17.74 2.01
CA MET A 41 -0.62 16.33 2.03
C MET A 41 -0.18 15.85 3.41
N LEU A 42 -0.51 14.59 3.71
CA LEU A 42 -0.06 13.85 4.88
C LEU A 42 0.46 12.48 4.43
N LEU A 43 1.66 12.10 4.86
CA LEU A 43 2.24 10.77 4.68
C LEU A 43 2.34 10.07 6.02
N MET A 44 1.81 8.85 6.09
CA MET A 44 1.79 8.03 7.30
C MET A 44 2.50 6.70 7.06
N LYS A 45 3.31 6.26 8.01
CA LYS A 45 4.02 4.97 7.99
C LYS A 45 3.60 4.07 9.14
N GLY A 46 3.87 2.78 9.00
CA GLY A 46 3.86 1.81 10.11
C GLY A 46 5.26 1.60 10.70
N ASP A 47 5.41 0.48 11.43
CA ASP A 47 6.67 0.01 12.02
C ASP A 47 7.46 -0.92 11.08
N GLY A 48 6.98 -1.13 9.85
CA GLY A 48 7.64 -1.95 8.85
C GLY A 48 8.70 -1.19 8.04
N THR A 49 9.16 -1.81 6.96
CA THR A 49 10.22 -1.26 6.10
C THR A 49 9.73 -0.27 5.05
N GLN A 50 8.43 -0.21 4.81
CA GLN A 50 7.85 0.72 3.84
C GLN A 50 7.97 2.17 4.34
N PRO A 51 8.53 3.11 3.54
CA PRO A 51 8.74 4.50 3.96
C PRO A 51 7.44 5.23 4.27
N PHE A 52 6.34 4.84 3.66
CA PHE A 52 4.97 5.23 4.02
C PHE A 52 3.98 4.17 3.51
N LEU A 53 2.80 4.13 4.12
CA LEU A 53 1.71 3.19 3.82
C LEU A 53 0.48 3.89 3.28
N GLU A 54 0.25 5.12 3.74
CA GLU A 54 -0.86 5.95 3.30
C GLU A 54 -0.37 7.33 2.92
N LYS A 55 -0.82 7.77 1.74
CA LYS A 55 -0.70 9.13 1.25
C LYS A 55 -2.10 9.75 1.26
N ILE A 56 -2.27 10.80 2.04
CA ILE A 56 -3.55 11.49 2.13
C ILE A 56 -3.38 12.88 1.53
N ILE A 57 -4.22 13.24 0.59
CA ILE A 57 -4.24 14.57 -0.03
C ILE A 57 -5.49 15.32 0.41
N LYS A 58 -5.40 16.65 0.53
CA LYS A 58 -6.52 17.48 0.91
C LYS A 58 -7.56 17.57 -0.19
N GLY A 59 -8.84 17.46 0.17
CA GLY A 59 -9.97 17.56 -0.75
C GLY A 59 -11.19 16.79 -0.27
N GLU A 60 -12.14 16.53 -1.13
CA GLU A 60 -13.34 15.77 -0.79
C GLU A 60 -13.01 14.31 -0.46
N LYS A 61 -13.83 13.68 0.40
CA LYS A 61 -13.63 12.28 0.79
C LYS A 61 -13.66 11.35 -0.42
N LYS A 62 -12.53 10.77 -0.76
CA LYS A 62 -12.40 9.88 -1.92
C LYS A 62 -11.24 8.90 -1.76
N PHE A 63 -11.43 7.68 -2.21
CA PHE A 63 -10.32 6.78 -2.55
C PHE A 63 -9.74 7.23 -3.90
N ILE A 64 -8.43 7.36 -3.99
CA ILE A 64 -7.72 7.83 -5.20
C ILE A 64 -7.06 6.66 -5.91
N SER A 65 -6.14 5.95 -5.24
CA SER A 65 -5.35 4.89 -5.88
C SER A 65 -4.78 3.88 -4.90
N ASN A 66 -4.43 2.71 -5.44
CA ASN A 66 -3.50 1.76 -4.83
C ASN A 66 -2.20 1.69 -5.62
N ALA A 67 -1.09 1.52 -4.92
CA ALA A 67 0.23 1.34 -5.51
C ALA A 67 0.71 -0.11 -5.34
N PHE A 68 1.23 -0.68 -6.43
CA PHE A 68 1.72 -2.05 -6.53
C PHE A 68 3.20 -2.05 -6.94
N VAL A 69 3.99 -2.90 -6.33
CA VAL A 69 5.45 -2.98 -6.58
C VAL A 69 5.73 -3.88 -7.77
N ALA A 70 6.24 -3.32 -8.86
CA ALA A 70 6.74 -4.09 -10.00
C ALA A 70 7.96 -4.96 -9.60
N SER A 71 8.13 -6.11 -10.25
CA SER A 71 9.25 -6.99 -9.98
C SER A 71 10.57 -6.49 -10.54
N SER A 72 10.52 -5.66 -11.59
CA SER A 72 11.69 -5.09 -12.26
C SER A 72 11.35 -3.74 -12.91
N MET A 73 12.36 -3.01 -13.34
CA MET A 73 12.18 -1.81 -14.17
C MET A 73 11.55 -2.15 -15.51
N ASP A 74 11.92 -3.28 -16.12
CA ASP A 74 11.31 -3.78 -17.37
C ASP A 74 9.80 -3.99 -17.23
N ASP A 75 9.32 -4.46 -16.07
CA ASP A 75 7.89 -4.60 -15.81
C ASP A 75 7.22 -3.23 -15.70
N LEU A 76 7.88 -2.23 -15.08
CA LEU A 76 7.38 -0.87 -15.03
C LEU A 76 7.31 -0.24 -16.45
N GLU A 77 8.32 -0.46 -17.27
CA GLU A 77 8.34 0.00 -18.67
C GLU A 77 7.24 -0.66 -19.51
N LYS A 78 6.99 -1.97 -19.35
CA LYS A 78 5.90 -2.67 -20.04
C LYS A 78 4.53 -2.12 -19.66
N ILE A 79 4.29 -1.88 -18.37
CA ILE A 79 2.98 -1.40 -17.93
C ILE A 79 2.74 0.05 -18.38
N SER A 80 3.77 0.90 -18.43
CA SER A 80 3.62 2.28 -18.90
C SER A 80 3.20 2.39 -20.37
N GLN A 81 3.33 1.30 -21.13
CA GLN A 81 2.91 1.22 -22.54
C GLN A 81 1.51 0.62 -22.71
N ALA A 82 0.88 0.18 -21.63
CA ALA A 82 -0.51 -0.30 -21.70
C ALA A 82 -1.48 0.87 -21.81
N ASP A 83 -2.55 0.71 -22.59
CA ASP A 83 -3.51 1.77 -22.93
C ASP A 83 -4.11 2.53 -21.71
N SER A 84 -4.19 1.88 -20.55
CA SER A 84 -4.74 2.46 -19.32
C SER A 84 -3.72 3.15 -18.44
N PHE A 85 -2.44 3.15 -18.80
CA PHE A 85 -1.35 3.71 -18.03
C PHE A 85 -0.65 4.87 -18.75
N GLY A 86 -0.01 5.74 -18.00
CA GLY A 86 0.78 6.87 -18.52
C GLY A 86 2.28 6.63 -18.41
N ASP A 87 3.03 7.65 -18.79
CA ASP A 87 4.49 7.66 -18.74
C ASP A 87 5.03 7.41 -17.34
N ILE A 88 6.28 6.98 -17.28
CA ILE A 88 7.01 6.79 -16.02
C ILE A 88 7.43 8.17 -15.48
N GLU A 89 7.09 8.41 -14.21
CA GLU A 89 7.46 9.61 -13.47
C GLU A 89 8.38 9.23 -12.29
N GLU A 90 9.26 10.15 -11.89
CA GLU A 90 10.00 10.02 -10.62
C GLU A 90 9.11 10.37 -9.43
N LEU A 91 9.22 9.58 -8.36
CA LEU A 91 8.54 9.85 -7.09
C LEU A 91 9.33 10.85 -6.26
N SER A 92 8.70 11.94 -5.85
CA SER A 92 9.27 12.92 -4.90
C SER A 92 9.01 12.56 -3.42
N THR A 93 8.29 11.46 -3.15
CA THR A 93 7.97 11.00 -1.80
C THR A 93 9.17 10.29 -1.16
N PRO A 94 9.21 10.13 0.19
CA PRO A 94 10.26 9.38 0.88
C PRO A 94 10.48 7.99 0.28
N GLY A 95 11.76 7.64 0.11
CA GLY A 95 12.18 6.41 -0.58
C GLY A 95 12.39 6.58 -2.08
N GLY A 96 11.92 7.67 -2.71
CA GLY A 96 12.07 7.93 -4.14
C GLY A 96 11.48 6.82 -5.01
N GLY A 97 12.13 6.51 -6.11
CA GLY A 97 11.70 5.50 -7.08
C GLY A 97 10.90 6.07 -8.24
N TYR A 98 10.22 5.20 -8.96
CA TYR A 98 9.50 5.52 -10.18
C TYR A 98 8.07 5.00 -10.11
N VAL A 99 7.15 5.65 -10.82
CA VAL A 99 5.74 5.29 -10.90
C VAL A 99 5.20 5.44 -12.31
N SER A 100 4.37 4.49 -12.73
CA SER A 100 3.43 4.66 -13.84
C SER A 100 2.01 4.61 -13.27
N LYS A 101 1.16 5.54 -13.69
CA LYS A 101 -0.19 5.73 -13.15
C LYS A 101 -1.22 5.41 -14.20
N GLY A 102 -2.20 4.63 -13.79
CA GLY A 102 -3.33 4.23 -14.63
C GLY A 102 -4.66 4.31 -13.90
N LYS A 103 -5.68 3.82 -14.56
CA LYS A 103 -7.02 3.66 -13.99
C LYS A 103 -7.58 2.29 -14.34
N ASP A 104 -8.30 1.71 -13.38
CA ASP A 104 -9.07 0.49 -13.63
C ASP A 104 -10.40 0.80 -14.37
N LEU A 105 -11.19 -0.25 -14.59
CA LEU A 105 -12.45 -0.16 -15.32
C LEU A 105 -13.51 0.72 -14.63
N ASP A 106 -13.43 0.87 -13.32
CA ASP A 106 -14.34 1.68 -12.51
C ASP A 106 -13.80 3.11 -12.29
N GLY A 107 -12.61 3.41 -12.83
CA GLY A 107 -11.95 4.72 -12.73
C GLY A 107 -11.15 4.93 -11.44
N PHE A 108 -10.92 3.88 -10.64
CA PHE A 108 -10.00 3.95 -9.52
C PHE A 108 -8.55 4.00 -10.02
N GLY A 109 -7.74 4.82 -9.36
CA GLY A 109 -6.32 4.92 -9.67
C GLY A 109 -5.57 3.64 -9.35
N VAL A 110 -4.73 3.22 -10.28
CA VAL A 110 -3.78 2.11 -10.12
C VAL A 110 -2.39 2.66 -10.40
N GLU A 111 -1.52 2.58 -9.41
CA GLU A 111 -0.13 2.99 -9.53
C GLU A 111 0.75 1.75 -9.53
N VAL A 112 1.70 1.68 -10.45
CA VAL A 112 2.73 0.65 -10.44
C VAL A 112 4.05 1.34 -10.17
N VAL A 113 4.75 0.91 -9.12
CA VAL A 113 5.96 1.57 -8.61
C VAL A 113 7.16 0.62 -8.65
N PHE A 114 8.35 1.19 -8.80
CA PHE A 114 9.61 0.45 -8.73
C PHE A 114 10.72 1.30 -8.13
N GLY A 115 11.63 0.64 -7.39
CA GLY A 115 12.85 1.28 -6.86
C GLY A 115 12.62 2.16 -5.63
N ILE A 116 11.47 2.07 -4.96
CA ILE A 116 11.27 2.74 -3.66
C ILE A 116 12.23 2.12 -2.65
N GLN A 117 13.05 2.93 -2.03
CA GLN A 117 14.01 2.50 -1.03
C GLN A 117 13.30 2.21 0.29
N GLU A 118 13.44 0.97 0.77
CA GLU A 118 12.91 0.57 2.06
C GLU A 118 13.75 1.13 3.21
N LEU A 119 13.10 1.30 4.36
CA LEU A 119 13.74 1.64 5.62
C LEU A 119 14.42 0.40 6.23
N GLU A 120 15.38 0.63 7.12
CA GLU A 120 15.94 -0.46 7.91
C GLU A 120 14.87 -1.14 8.77
N LYS A 121 14.91 -2.47 8.78
CA LYS A 121 13.96 -3.26 9.54
C LYS A 121 14.24 -3.12 11.05
N GLU A 122 13.36 -2.46 11.76
CA GLU A 122 13.37 -2.51 13.22
C GLU A 122 13.04 -3.94 13.71
N SER A 123 13.77 -4.42 14.73
CA SER A 123 13.49 -5.71 15.32
C SER A 123 12.12 -5.73 15.99
N ALA A 124 11.14 -6.34 15.34
CA ALA A 124 9.84 -6.57 15.95
C ALA A 124 9.85 -7.89 16.72
N GLU A 125 9.45 -7.88 17.98
CA GLU A 125 9.10 -9.12 18.67
C GLU A 125 7.96 -9.80 17.91
N THR A 126 8.25 -10.94 17.31
CA THR A 126 7.22 -11.76 16.67
C THR A 126 6.51 -12.61 17.72
N ILE A 127 5.19 -12.59 17.73
CA ILE A 127 4.39 -13.53 18.54
C ILE A 127 4.40 -14.85 17.79
N PRO A 128 4.92 -15.96 18.38
CA PRO A 128 4.89 -17.25 17.72
C PRO A 128 3.45 -17.68 17.41
N THR A 129 3.23 -18.16 16.20
CA THR A 129 1.95 -18.72 15.77
C THR A 129 1.93 -20.24 15.95
N ASN A 130 0.76 -20.81 16.25
CA ASN A 130 0.61 -22.26 16.23
C ASN A 130 0.60 -22.76 14.78
N GLU A 131 1.32 -23.84 14.52
CA GLU A 131 1.45 -24.45 13.21
C GLU A 131 0.95 -25.92 13.27
N GLY A 132 -0.21 -26.18 12.75
CA GLY A 132 -0.82 -27.52 12.79
C GLY A 132 -0.93 -28.03 14.23
N ARG A 133 -0.24 -29.13 14.55
CA ARG A 133 -0.21 -29.71 15.90
C ARG A 133 0.87 -29.12 16.81
N LYS A 134 1.76 -28.25 16.29
CA LYS A 134 2.81 -27.62 17.06
C LYS A 134 2.27 -26.41 17.81
N VAL A 135 2.24 -26.52 19.14
CA VAL A 135 1.77 -25.42 20.00
C VAL A 135 2.96 -24.54 20.37
N ASN A 136 3.09 -23.41 19.67
CA ASN A 136 4.15 -22.43 19.89
C ASN A 136 3.75 -21.33 20.90
N ARG A 137 2.46 -21.20 21.23
CA ARG A 137 1.90 -20.17 22.12
C ARG A 137 1.71 -20.60 23.57
N MET A 138 2.45 -21.59 24.05
CA MET A 138 2.34 -22.00 25.45
C MET A 138 2.78 -20.89 26.38
N ASN A 139 1.93 -20.49 27.32
CA ASN A 139 2.16 -19.46 28.34
C ASN A 139 2.51 -18.05 27.79
N GLN A 140 2.22 -17.79 26.53
CA GLN A 140 2.52 -16.52 25.87
C GLN A 140 1.23 -15.76 25.52
N MET A 141 0.40 -15.46 26.49
CA MET A 141 -0.72 -14.53 26.28
C MET A 141 -0.20 -13.09 26.38
N LYS A 142 0.28 -12.53 25.30
CA LYS A 142 0.45 -11.08 25.18
C LYS A 142 -0.91 -10.47 24.81
N ARG A 143 -1.52 -9.82 25.77
CA ARG A 143 -2.63 -8.88 25.51
C ARG A 143 -2.03 -7.49 25.30
N PHE A 144 -2.75 -6.64 24.58
CA PHE A 144 -2.41 -5.22 24.53
C PHE A 144 -2.28 -4.68 25.95
N LEU A 145 -1.12 -4.16 26.30
CA LEU A 145 -0.94 -3.46 27.56
C LEU A 145 -1.73 -2.14 27.49
N LYS A 146 -2.33 -1.74 28.60
CA LYS A 146 -3.03 -0.46 28.68
C LYS A 146 -2.06 0.68 28.29
N GLY A 147 -2.42 1.46 27.25
CA GLY A 147 -1.60 2.54 26.71
C GLY A 147 -0.65 2.15 25.57
N SER A 148 -0.63 0.88 25.12
CA SER A 148 0.08 0.51 23.90
C SER A 148 -0.86 0.58 22.68
N TYR A 149 -0.36 1.14 21.57
CA TYR A 149 -1.06 1.14 20.30
C TYR A 149 -0.77 -0.16 19.53
N PRO A 150 -1.69 -0.63 18.67
CA PRO A 150 -1.39 -1.73 17.75
C PRO A 150 -0.24 -1.33 16.84
N ARG A 151 0.63 -2.29 16.52
CA ARG A 151 1.72 -2.08 15.57
C ARG A 151 1.24 -2.39 14.17
N ILE A 152 1.33 -1.42 13.27
CA ILE A 152 1.03 -1.57 11.85
C ILE A 152 2.35 -1.91 11.14
N LEU A 153 2.44 -3.10 10.56
CA LEU A 153 3.70 -3.55 9.95
C LEU A 153 3.78 -3.22 8.47
N ARG A 154 2.65 -3.32 7.75
CA ARG A 154 2.62 -3.08 6.31
C ARG A 154 1.20 -2.85 5.81
N PHE A 155 1.08 -2.26 4.64
CA PHE A 155 -0.12 -2.31 3.80
C PHE A 155 -0.15 -3.68 3.08
N ALA A 156 -1.21 -4.43 3.22
CA ALA A 156 -1.25 -5.83 2.78
C ALA A 156 -2.21 -6.08 1.62
N HIS A 157 -3.37 -5.45 1.62
CA HIS A 157 -4.38 -5.58 0.55
C HIS A 157 -5.41 -4.46 0.64
N CYS A 158 -6.12 -4.26 -0.46
CA CYS A 158 -7.24 -3.35 -0.57
C CYS A 158 -8.46 -4.09 -1.13
N GLY A 159 -9.64 -3.79 -0.60
CA GLY A 159 -10.91 -4.25 -1.13
C GLY A 159 -11.59 -3.14 -1.92
N LEU A 160 -11.99 -3.42 -3.15
CA LEU A 160 -12.72 -2.49 -4.01
C LEU A 160 -14.12 -3.02 -4.32
N ASN A 161 -15.11 -2.13 -4.36
CA ASN A 161 -16.44 -2.44 -4.84
C ASN A 161 -16.49 -2.13 -6.35
N ALA A 162 -16.45 -3.16 -7.17
CA ALA A 162 -16.50 -3.04 -8.63
C ALA A 162 -17.94 -3.07 -9.15
N VAL A 163 -18.21 -2.32 -10.21
CA VAL A 163 -19.51 -2.35 -10.91
C VAL A 163 -19.73 -3.72 -11.57
N ASP A 164 -18.71 -4.25 -12.25
CA ASP A 164 -18.66 -5.63 -12.76
C ASP A 164 -17.47 -6.35 -12.13
N PRO A 165 -17.68 -7.17 -11.08
CA PRO A 165 -16.60 -7.86 -10.39
C PRO A 165 -15.82 -8.83 -11.27
N GLN A 166 -16.47 -9.49 -12.27
CA GLN A 166 -15.78 -10.41 -13.15
C GLN A 166 -14.88 -9.69 -14.13
N ALA A 167 -15.37 -8.62 -14.76
CA ALA A 167 -14.56 -7.80 -15.66
C ALA A 167 -13.37 -7.17 -14.93
N SER A 168 -13.58 -6.65 -13.71
CA SER A 168 -12.50 -6.12 -12.87
C SER A 168 -11.49 -7.19 -12.50
N PHE A 169 -11.93 -8.39 -12.10
CA PHE A 169 -11.04 -9.51 -11.81
C PHE A 169 -10.16 -9.84 -13.03
N ASP A 170 -10.75 -9.99 -14.22
CA ASP A 170 -10.04 -10.33 -15.45
C ASP A 170 -9.03 -9.23 -15.83
N TRP A 171 -9.38 -7.96 -15.62
CA TRP A 171 -8.49 -6.82 -15.86
C TRP A 171 -7.28 -6.83 -14.93
N TYR A 172 -7.50 -6.96 -13.60
CA TYR A 172 -6.43 -7.03 -12.60
C TYR A 172 -5.56 -8.28 -12.78
N GLN A 173 -6.15 -9.43 -13.12
CA GLN A 173 -5.42 -10.67 -13.41
C GLN A 173 -4.52 -10.51 -14.64
N ASN A 174 -5.00 -9.85 -15.70
CA ASN A 174 -4.22 -9.59 -16.90
C ASN A 174 -2.99 -8.69 -16.61
N LEU A 175 -3.12 -7.78 -15.67
CA LEU A 175 -1.99 -6.96 -15.20
C LEU A 175 -1.04 -7.70 -14.24
N SER A 176 -1.42 -8.84 -13.68
CA SER A 176 -0.73 -9.57 -12.58
C SER A 176 -0.92 -8.98 -11.18
N LEU A 177 -2.01 -8.23 -10.94
CA LEU A 177 -2.24 -7.56 -9.66
C LEU A 177 -3.08 -8.38 -8.66
N ILE A 178 -3.54 -9.60 -9.02
CA ILE A 178 -4.38 -10.44 -8.15
C ILE A 178 -3.60 -11.54 -7.42
N HIS A 179 -2.44 -11.92 -7.90
CA HIS A 179 -1.66 -13.04 -7.35
C HIS A 179 -0.45 -12.58 -6.51
N ILE A 180 -0.70 -11.66 -5.63
CA ILE A 180 0.33 -11.17 -4.69
C ILE A 180 0.33 -12.03 -3.43
#